data_20e6b8e7a63cf7a692d2d056ab93df2a
#
_entry.id   20e6b8e7a63cf7a692d2d056ab93df2a
#
_cell.length_a   1.000
_cell.length_b   1.000
_cell.length_c   1.000
_cell.angle_alpha   90.00
_cell.angle_beta   90.00
_cell.angle_gamma   90.00
#
_symmetry.space_group_name_H-M   'P 1'
#
loop_
_entity.id
_entity.type
_entity.pdbx_description
1 polymer ?
#
loop_
_entity_poly.entity_id
_entity_poly.type
_entity_poly.pdbx_seq_one_letter_code
_entity_poly.pdbx_strand_id
1 'polypeptide(L)'
;MTPEPDTSEPHLRRAIGLPLLVLYGLGITIGAGIYVLIGTAAEKAGDFAPSSFLLAAFVMAFSAASFAEFSGRIPQSAGEAVYVDAAFSQNWLTLATGLFIVFSATIAGAAISIGCAGYVATIVPLPQPVIVAIIILLMGLLAARGIKESVMFAGILTVIEILGLVVIIIAGYLHEPEIFNQLPSAIPSLDDSAALTGVFAASLIAFFAFIGFDDVVNLVEETHNPKHTMPWAIVISLVAVTVIYFLVVFVAVQTVPSDELAKSSAPIGLLFERLTGISPLGITLIAIVATLNGVVIEIVMASRVIYGLGKKGHLPGRLSRVNPKTQTPLNATILITIIMLASGLLVPLDFLVTTTSQIILAVFGLVNLALVVVKLRGDPVPEGIFTVPIIMPIIGVITCAFMLIGPFFIG
;
A
#
# COMPACT_ATOMS: atom_id res chain seq x y z
N MET A 1 -19.64 51.43 -8.57
CA MET A 1 -19.67 49.94 -8.60
C MET A 1 -18.26 49.49 -8.93
N THR A 2 -17.47 49.20 -7.92
CA THR A 2 -16.18 48.54 -8.08
C THR A 2 -16.49 47.07 -8.26
N PRO A 3 -15.90 46.36 -9.26
CA PRO A 3 -16.08 44.93 -9.37
C PRO A 3 -15.49 44.26 -8.13
N GLU A 4 -16.29 43.43 -7.47
CA GLU A 4 -15.79 42.51 -6.44
C GLU A 4 -14.68 41.65 -7.05
N PRO A 5 -13.55 41.47 -6.34
CA PRO A 5 -12.53 40.53 -6.82
C PRO A 5 -13.11 39.14 -6.86
N ASP A 6 -13.03 38.53 -8.03
CA ASP A 6 -13.36 37.11 -8.24
C ASP A 6 -12.42 36.26 -7.39
N THR A 7 -12.90 35.86 -6.20
CA THR A 7 -12.20 35.00 -5.26
C THR A 7 -12.54 33.53 -5.54
N SER A 8 -12.56 33.10 -6.79
CA SER A 8 -12.55 31.67 -7.14
C SER A 8 -11.16 31.14 -6.84
N GLU A 9 -10.98 30.54 -5.67
CA GLU A 9 -9.80 29.74 -5.40
C GLU A 9 -9.65 28.70 -6.54
N PRO A 10 -8.46 28.50 -7.08
CA PRO A 10 -8.27 27.55 -8.17
C PRO A 10 -8.62 26.14 -7.68
N HIS A 11 -9.79 25.66 -8.06
CA HIS A 11 -10.23 24.28 -7.80
C HIS A 11 -9.47 23.33 -8.71
N LEU A 12 -9.08 22.16 -8.16
CA LEU A 12 -8.49 21.08 -8.93
C LEU A 12 -9.47 20.62 -10.03
N ARG A 13 -8.95 20.39 -11.23
CA ARG A 13 -9.76 19.97 -12.38
C ARG A 13 -10.16 18.49 -12.19
N ARG A 14 -11.45 18.21 -12.10
CA ARG A 14 -11.96 16.86 -12.12
C ARG A 14 -11.72 16.22 -13.50
N ALA A 15 -10.75 15.33 -13.61
CA ALA A 15 -10.32 14.71 -14.85
C ALA A 15 -10.22 13.18 -14.78
N ILE A 16 -10.34 12.59 -13.56
CA ILE A 16 -10.10 11.16 -13.31
C ILE A 16 -11.44 10.41 -13.30
N GLY A 17 -11.61 9.49 -14.26
CA GLY A 17 -12.74 8.56 -14.32
C GLY A 17 -12.44 7.23 -13.60
N LEU A 18 -13.47 6.37 -13.45
CA LEU A 18 -13.37 5.10 -12.74
C LEU A 18 -12.23 4.20 -13.26
N PRO A 19 -12.03 3.97 -14.57
CA PRO A 19 -10.96 3.07 -15.03
C PRO A 19 -9.57 3.55 -14.63
N LEU A 20 -9.31 4.85 -14.76
CA LEU A 20 -8.02 5.43 -14.43
C LEU A 20 -7.79 5.45 -12.90
N LEU A 21 -8.84 5.67 -12.11
CA LEU A 21 -8.77 5.61 -10.66
C LEU A 21 -8.52 4.19 -10.15
N VAL A 22 -9.14 3.18 -10.77
CA VAL A 22 -8.86 1.76 -10.48
C VAL A 22 -7.41 1.41 -10.83
N LEU A 23 -6.92 1.81 -12.01
CA LEU A 23 -5.52 1.58 -12.39
C LEU A 23 -4.55 2.26 -11.41
N TYR A 24 -4.87 3.47 -10.96
CA TYR A 24 -4.07 4.16 -9.96
C TYR A 24 -4.04 3.38 -8.63
N GLY A 25 -5.19 2.97 -8.12
CA GLY A 25 -5.28 2.17 -6.89
C GLY A 25 -4.56 0.83 -7.01
N LEU A 26 -4.69 0.14 -8.15
CA LEU A 26 -3.96 -1.09 -8.43
C LEU A 26 -2.44 -0.85 -8.45
N GLY A 27 -1.97 0.24 -9.09
CA GLY A 27 -0.54 0.52 -9.21
C GLY A 27 0.12 0.87 -7.90
N ILE A 28 -0.56 1.56 -6.99
CA ILE A 28 -0.03 1.83 -5.66
C ILE A 28 0.04 0.53 -4.85
N THR A 29 -1.01 -0.30 -4.93
CA THR A 29 -1.10 -1.54 -4.13
C THR A 29 -0.22 -2.66 -4.69
N ILE A 30 -0.16 -2.87 -6.02
CA ILE A 30 0.59 -3.97 -6.66
C ILE A 30 2.11 -3.75 -6.63
N GLY A 31 2.60 -2.59 -6.26
CA GLY A 31 4.02 -2.28 -6.20
C GLY A 31 4.88 -3.35 -5.51
N ALA A 32 5.71 -2.93 -4.58
CA ALA A 32 6.69 -3.80 -3.93
C ALA A 32 6.12 -5.00 -3.15
N GLY A 33 4.89 -4.90 -2.65
CA GLY A 33 4.33 -5.89 -1.73
C GLY A 33 4.41 -7.32 -2.25
N ILE A 34 3.87 -7.59 -3.44
CA ILE A 34 3.85 -8.94 -4.00
C ILE A 34 5.22 -9.36 -4.57
N TYR A 35 5.92 -8.44 -5.24
CA TYR A 35 7.21 -8.77 -5.86
C TYR A 35 8.28 -9.13 -4.84
N VAL A 36 8.23 -8.55 -3.63
CA VAL A 36 9.27 -8.69 -2.61
C VAL A 36 8.89 -9.68 -1.52
N LEU A 37 7.63 -9.64 -1.06
CA LEU A 37 7.26 -10.29 0.21
C LEU A 37 6.70 -11.70 0.07
N ILE A 38 6.52 -12.20 -1.14
CA ILE A 38 6.04 -13.56 -1.37
C ILE A 38 6.96 -14.62 -0.73
N GLY A 39 8.28 -14.40 -0.77
CA GLY A 39 9.26 -15.26 -0.12
C GLY A 39 9.10 -15.29 1.40
N THR A 40 8.99 -14.13 2.03
CA THR A 40 8.80 -14.00 3.48
C THR A 40 7.45 -14.56 3.94
N ALA A 41 6.39 -14.42 3.13
CA ALA A 41 5.11 -15.02 3.43
C ALA A 41 5.17 -16.56 3.35
N ALA A 42 5.87 -17.10 2.33
CA ALA A 42 6.09 -18.54 2.18
C ALA A 42 6.95 -19.12 3.31
N GLU A 43 7.93 -18.37 3.83
CA GLU A 43 8.72 -18.76 5.00
C GLU A 43 7.86 -19.04 6.24
N LYS A 44 6.85 -18.18 6.48
CA LYS A 44 6.01 -18.25 7.67
C LYS A 44 4.84 -19.23 7.54
N ALA A 45 4.20 -19.31 6.39
CA ALA A 45 2.99 -20.10 6.17
C ALA A 45 3.17 -21.31 5.26
N GLY A 46 4.35 -21.51 4.67
CA GLY A 46 4.59 -22.63 3.76
C GLY A 46 3.60 -22.63 2.60
N ASP A 47 3.05 -23.80 2.29
CA ASP A 47 2.08 -23.99 1.21
C ASP A 47 0.74 -23.27 1.47
N PHE A 48 0.48 -22.85 2.71
CA PHE A 48 -0.70 -22.08 3.09
C PHE A 48 -0.51 -20.54 2.96
N ALA A 49 0.61 -20.08 2.42
CA ALA A 49 0.85 -18.66 2.19
C ALA A 49 -0.29 -17.95 1.40
N PRO A 50 -0.94 -18.57 0.39
CA PRO A 50 -2.08 -17.93 -0.28
C PRO A 50 -3.22 -17.57 0.67
N SER A 51 -3.49 -18.39 1.69
CA SER A 51 -4.51 -18.12 2.71
C SER A 51 -4.19 -16.91 3.57
N SER A 52 -2.92 -16.57 3.77
CA SER A 52 -2.53 -15.36 4.50
C SER A 52 -2.92 -14.07 3.74
N PHE A 53 -2.85 -14.10 2.41
CA PHE A 53 -3.33 -12.98 1.58
C PHE A 53 -4.86 -12.87 1.60
N LEU A 54 -5.60 -13.99 1.64
CA LEU A 54 -7.05 -13.95 1.83
C LEU A 54 -7.43 -13.39 3.20
N LEU A 55 -6.73 -13.76 4.26
CA LEU A 55 -6.97 -13.23 5.60
C LEU A 55 -6.69 -11.72 5.67
N ALA A 56 -5.58 -11.28 5.09
CA ALA A 56 -5.24 -9.86 5.00
C ALA A 56 -6.31 -9.09 4.21
N ALA A 57 -6.73 -9.60 3.04
CA ALA A 57 -7.79 -8.99 2.23
C ALA A 57 -9.13 -8.92 2.98
N PHE A 58 -9.47 -9.96 3.74
CA PHE A 58 -10.69 -9.98 4.56
C PHE A 58 -10.69 -8.86 5.61
N VAL A 59 -9.59 -8.68 6.34
CA VAL A 59 -9.44 -7.57 7.31
C VAL A 59 -9.51 -6.22 6.59
N MET A 60 -8.83 -6.11 5.46
CA MET A 60 -8.78 -4.90 4.65
C MET A 60 -10.15 -4.48 4.12
N ALA A 61 -11.02 -5.45 3.78
CA ALA A 61 -12.34 -5.18 3.19
C ALA A 61 -13.24 -4.34 4.10
N PHE A 62 -13.17 -4.52 5.42
CA PHE A 62 -13.95 -3.72 6.37
C PHE A 62 -13.42 -2.27 6.45
N SER A 63 -12.11 -2.10 6.43
CA SER A 63 -11.50 -0.78 6.38
C SER A 63 -11.79 -0.09 5.06
N ALA A 64 -11.64 -0.78 3.93
CA ALA A 64 -11.97 -0.26 2.61
C ALA A 64 -13.43 0.21 2.51
N ALA A 65 -14.37 -0.52 3.13
CA ALA A 65 -15.77 -0.12 3.22
C ALA A 65 -15.96 1.19 4.01
N SER A 66 -15.19 1.39 5.09
CA SER A 66 -15.21 2.63 5.87
C SER A 66 -14.61 3.81 5.10
N PHE A 67 -13.50 3.60 4.41
CA PHE A 67 -12.89 4.60 3.53
C PHE A 67 -13.82 4.98 2.37
N ALA A 68 -14.52 4.00 1.78
CA ALA A 68 -15.48 4.22 0.72
C ALA A 68 -16.66 5.12 1.17
N GLU A 69 -17.18 4.93 2.40
CA GLU A 69 -18.21 5.80 2.94
C GLU A 69 -17.67 7.18 3.29
N PHE A 70 -16.50 7.27 3.94
CA PHE A 70 -15.89 8.55 4.29
C PHE A 70 -15.54 9.41 3.09
N SER A 71 -15.04 8.81 1.99
CA SER A 71 -14.75 9.54 0.76
C SER A 71 -15.98 10.24 0.16
N GLY A 72 -17.18 9.69 0.40
CA GLY A 72 -18.45 10.32 0.03
C GLY A 72 -18.94 11.36 1.04
N ARG A 73 -18.72 11.13 2.35
CA ARG A 73 -19.13 12.06 3.42
C ARG A 73 -18.26 13.30 3.45
N ILE A 74 -16.94 13.12 3.28
CA ILE A 74 -15.92 14.17 3.41
C ILE A 74 -15.00 14.10 2.18
N PRO A 75 -15.44 14.65 1.04
CA PRO A 75 -14.69 14.60 -0.22
C PRO A 75 -13.54 15.61 -0.22
N GLN A 76 -12.60 15.45 0.71
CA GLN A 76 -11.40 16.26 0.86
C GLN A 76 -10.16 15.38 0.76
N SER A 77 -9.16 15.86 0.05
CA SER A 77 -7.82 15.26 0.08
C SER A 77 -7.23 15.42 1.48
N ALA A 78 -6.54 14.45 1.97
CA ALA A 78 -5.84 14.30 3.25
C ALA A 78 -6.44 13.20 4.15
N GLY A 79 -7.18 12.28 3.55
CA GLY A 79 -7.46 10.93 4.01
C GLY A 79 -7.76 10.77 5.50
N GLU A 80 -7.03 9.89 6.13
CA GLU A 80 -7.27 9.35 7.46
C GLU A 80 -7.31 10.41 8.55
N ALA A 81 -6.38 11.38 8.50
CA ALA A 81 -6.29 12.43 9.52
C ALA A 81 -7.54 13.31 9.52
N VAL A 82 -8.15 13.57 8.35
CA VAL A 82 -9.40 14.35 8.23
C VAL A 82 -10.59 13.54 8.73
N TYR A 83 -10.63 12.24 8.47
CA TYR A 83 -11.70 11.36 8.95
C TYR A 83 -11.69 11.24 10.47
N VAL A 84 -10.50 11.13 11.06
CA VAL A 84 -10.28 11.10 12.51
C VAL A 84 -10.66 12.45 13.13
N ASP A 85 -10.28 13.58 12.51
CA ASP A 85 -10.63 14.92 12.99
C ASP A 85 -12.15 15.14 12.99
N ALA A 86 -12.84 14.73 11.94
CA ALA A 86 -14.30 14.83 11.83
C ALA A 86 -15.05 14.07 12.93
N ALA A 87 -14.51 12.93 13.38
CA ALA A 87 -15.12 12.12 14.43
C ALA A 87 -14.84 12.66 15.84
N PHE A 88 -13.59 13.01 16.10
CA PHE A 88 -13.12 13.25 17.47
C PHE A 88 -12.82 14.73 17.77
N SER A 89 -12.55 15.56 16.75
CA SER A 89 -12.21 16.99 16.89
C SER A 89 -11.08 17.25 17.88
N GLN A 90 -10.09 16.34 17.92
CA GLN A 90 -8.97 16.38 18.88
C GLN A 90 -7.65 16.61 18.13
N ASN A 91 -7.09 17.82 18.23
CA ASN A 91 -5.87 18.21 17.55
C ASN A 91 -4.68 17.26 17.75
N TRP A 92 -4.52 16.70 18.96
CA TRP A 92 -3.43 15.77 19.26
C TRP A 92 -3.60 14.43 18.51
N LEU A 93 -4.85 13.97 18.36
CA LEU A 93 -5.15 12.71 17.71
C LEU A 93 -4.97 12.84 16.20
N THR A 94 -5.41 13.97 15.62
CA THR A 94 -5.18 14.31 14.20
C THR A 94 -3.67 14.39 13.90
N LEU A 95 -2.89 15.04 14.80
CA LEU A 95 -1.44 15.11 14.67
C LEU A 95 -0.79 13.72 14.78
N ALA A 96 -1.19 12.91 15.76
CA ALA A 96 -0.65 11.56 15.96
C ALA A 96 -0.94 10.68 14.74
N THR A 97 -2.17 10.72 14.20
CA THR A 97 -2.53 9.99 12.97
C THR A 97 -1.64 10.41 11.80
N GLY A 98 -1.48 11.72 11.57
CA GLY A 98 -0.61 12.21 10.51
C GLY A 98 0.87 11.80 10.69
N LEU A 99 1.38 11.79 11.92
CA LEU A 99 2.75 11.32 12.21
C LEU A 99 2.90 9.80 12.01
N PHE A 100 1.89 9.01 12.34
CA PHE A 100 1.89 7.57 12.09
C PHE A 100 1.92 7.27 10.59
N ILE A 101 1.14 8.01 9.78
CA ILE A 101 1.17 7.90 8.32
C ILE A 101 2.56 8.25 7.78
N VAL A 102 3.17 9.37 8.22
CA VAL A 102 4.52 9.76 7.80
C VAL A 102 5.54 8.70 8.17
N PHE A 103 5.47 8.16 9.38
CA PHE A 103 6.42 7.16 9.84
C PHE A 103 6.24 5.85 9.09
N SER A 104 5.01 5.37 8.91
CA SER A 104 4.73 4.16 8.14
C SER A 104 5.20 4.28 6.69
N ALA A 105 4.88 5.38 5.99
CA ALA A 105 5.34 5.63 4.63
C ALA A 105 6.88 5.64 4.53
N THR A 106 7.56 6.25 5.52
CA THR A 106 9.02 6.31 5.52
C THR A 106 9.67 4.94 5.68
N ILE A 107 9.17 4.11 6.61
CA ILE A 107 9.72 2.75 6.80
C ILE A 107 9.25 1.78 5.71
N ALA A 108 8.05 1.98 5.14
CA ALA A 108 7.59 1.24 3.96
C ALA A 108 8.52 1.48 2.76
N GLY A 109 8.83 2.74 2.45
CA GLY A 109 9.77 3.07 1.38
C GLY A 109 11.17 2.48 1.61
N ALA A 110 11.62 2.37 2.86
CA ALA A 110 12.85 1.67 3.21
C ALA A 110 12.76 0.17 2.90
N ALA A 111 11.67 -0.49 3.31
CA ALA A 111 11.42 -1.91 3.01
C ALA A 111 11.37 -2.18 1.51
N ILE A 112 10.64 -1.34 0.76
CA ILE A 112 10.55 -1.39 -0.70
C ILE A 112 11.92 -1.26 -1.35
N SER A 113 12.77 -0.34 -0.83
CA SER A 113 14.13 -0.13 -1.34
C SER A 113 15.04 -1.34 -1.13
N ILE A 114 14.92 -2.04 0.01
CA ILE A 114 15.65 -3.29 0.27
C ILE A 114 15.21 -4.38 -0.72
N GLY A 115 13.91 -4.52 -0.95
CA GLY A 115 13.38 -5.46 -1.92
C GLY A 115 13.81 -5.15 -3.36
N CYS A 116 13.74 -3.88 -3.76
CA CYS A 116 14.25 -3.41 -5.05
C CYS A 116 15.72 -3.75 -5.22
N ALA A 117 16.53 -3.52 -4.18
CA ALA A 117 17.95 -3.84 -4.20
C ALA A 117 18.22 -5.33 -4.40
N GLY A 118 17.35 -6.21 -3.90
CA GLY A 118 17.43 -7.65 -4.18
C GLY A 118 17.31 -7.96 -5.67
N TYR A 119 16.35 -7.36 -6.37
CA TYR A 119 16.21 -7.52 -7.83
C TYR A 119 17.38 -6.90 -8.60
N VAL A 120 17.81 -5.69 -8.22
CA VAL A 120 18.95 -5.03 -8.86
C VAL A 120 20.24 -5.84 -8.69
N ALA A 121 20.46 -6.47 -7.54
CA ALA A 121 21.63 -7.29 -7.25
C ALA A 121 21.75 -8.53 -8.16
N THR A 122 20.66 -9.01 -8.76
CA THR A 122 20.71 -10.10 -9.75
C THR A 122 21.33 -9.66 -11.08
N ILE A 123 21.36 -8.34 -11.36
CA ILE A 123 21.86 -7.77 -12.62
C ILE A 123 23.21 -7.05 -12.40
N VAL A 124 23.35 -6.35 -11.27
CA VAL A 124 24.50 -5.49 -10.95
C VAL A 124 25.25 -6.06 -9.75
N PRO A 125 26.52 -6.46 -9.89
CA PRO A 125 27.30 -7.10 -8.82
C PRO A 125 27.82 -6.06 -7.81
N LEU A 126 26.92 -5.39 -7.09
CA LEU A 126 27.24 -4.47 -6.01
C LEU A 126 26.69 -5.02 -4.66
N PRO A 127 27.32 -4.66 -3.53
CA PRO A 127 26.77 -5.00 -2.21
C PRO A 127 25.36 -4.41 -2.02
N GLN A 128 24.42 -5.21 -1.51
CA GLN A 128 23.01 -4.79 -1.34
C GLN A 128 22.87 -3.45 -0.58
N PRO A 129 23.60 -3.15 0.53
CA PRO A 129 23.49 -1.85 1.19
C PRO A 129 23.86 -0.65 0.30
N VAL A 130 24.80 -0.83 -0.62
CA VAL A 130 25.19 0.21 -1.57
C VAL A 130 24.05 0.47 -2.57
N ILE A 131 23.42 -0.59 -3.07
CA ILE A 131 22.27 -0.49 -3.98
C ILE A 131 21.11 0.20 -3.28
N VAL A 132 20.78 -0.17 -2.04
CA VAL A 132 19.74 0.47 -1.22
C VAL A 132 20.00 1.97 -1.08
N ALA A 133 21.24 2.35 -0.74
CA ALA A 133 21.62 3.76 -0.60
C ALA A 133 21.43 4.52 -1.92
N ILE A 134 21.89 3.95 -3.04
CA ILE A 134 21.76 4.55 -4.38
C ILE A 134 20.27 4.74 -4.72
N ILE A 135 19.42 3.72 -4.52
CA ILE A 135 17.98 3.78 -4.79
C ILE A 135 17.33 4.92 -4.00
N ILE A 136 17.52 4.95 -2.68
CA ILE A 136 16.88 5.95 -1.81
C ILE A 136 17.34 7.36 -2.18
N LEU A 137 18.65 7.56 -2.41
CA LEU A 137 19.17 8.88 -2.76
C LEU A 137 18.70 9.34 -4.15
N LEU A 138 18.65 8.46 -5.14
CA LEU A 138 18.13 8.78 -6.48
C LEU A 138 16.64 9.11 -6.42
N MET A 139 15.83 8.31 -5.72
CA MET A 139 14.39 8.56 -5.58
C MET A 139 14.12 9.81 -4.75
N GLY A 140 14.92 10.07 -3.70
CA GLY A 140 14.86 11.30 -2.93
C GLY A 140 15.19 12.55 -3.77
N LEU A 141 16.23 12.47 -4.61
CA LEU A 141 16.58 13.54 -5.57
C LEU A 141 15.47 13.76 -6.60
N LEU A 142 14.87 12.67 -7.08
CA LEU A 142 13.76 12.70 -8.03
C LEU A 142 12.52 13.36 -7.39
N ALA A 143 12.14 12.96 -6.17
CA ALA A 143 11.07 13.58 -5.41
C ALA A 143 11.32 15.07 -5.13
N ALA A 144 12.56 15.45 -4.83
CA ALA A 144 12.97 16.85 -4.61
C ALA A 144 12.85 17.72 -5.86
N ARG A 145 13.01 17.17 -7.06
CA ARG A 145 12.86 17.88 -8.34
C ARG A 145 11.42 18.19 -8.72
N GLY A 146 10.44 17.60 -8.02
CA GLY A 146 9.02 17.84 -8.28
C GLY A 146 8.56 17.11 -9.54
N ILE A 147 8.48 15.79 -9.48
CA ILE A 147 7.87 15.01 -10.55
C ILE A 147 6.39 15.35 -10.57
N LYS A 148 5.93 15.94 -11.68
CA LYS A 148 4.50 15.98 -12.01
C LYS A 148 4.14 14.57 -12.46
N GLU A 149 3.78 13.69 -11.53
CA GLU A 149 3.24 12.39 -11.87
C GLU A 149 1.94 12.61 -12.64
N SER A 150 1.97 12.27 -13.91
CA SER A 150 0.74 12.09 -14.66
C SER A 150 0.11 10.79 -14.18
N VAL A 151 -1.11 10.84 -13.63
CA VAL A 151 -1.90 9.65 -13.25
C VAL A 151 -2.00 8.67 -14.43
N MET A 152 -1.96 9.17 -15.65
CA MET A 152 -1.94 8.36 -16.87
C MET A 152 -0.61 7.59 -17.03
N PHE A 153 0.54 8.20 -16.68
CA PHE A 153 1.83 7.52 -16.73
C PHE A 153 1.90 6.42 -15.67
N ALA A 154 1.46 6.72 -14.45
CA ALA A 154 1.31 5.71 -13.39
C ALA A 154 0.40 4.57 -13.85
N GLY A 155 -0.73 4.85 -14.49
CA GLY A 155 -1.62 3.85 -15.05
C GLY A 155 -0.97 2.94 -16.10
N ILE A 156 -0.09 3.48 -16.96
CA ILE A 156 0.66 2.67 -17.95
C ILE A 156 1.63 1.71 -17.24
N LEU A 157 2.36 2.20 -16.24
CA LEU A 157 3.25 1.35 -15.43
C LEU A 157 2.46 0.24 -14.73
N THR A 158 1.32 0.58 -14.14
CA THR A 158 0.42 -0.40 -13.50
C THR A 158 -0.02 -1.51 -14.47
N VAL A 159 -0.37 -1.17 -15.71
CA VAL A 159 -0.72 -2.18 -16.71
C VAL A 159 0.46 -3.13 -16.95
N ILE A 160 1.69 -2.62 -17.06
CA ILE A 160 2.89 -3.45 -17.23
C ILE A 160 3.10 -4.36 -16.01
N GLU A 161 2.93 -3.84 -14.80
CA GLU A 161 3.04 -4.59 -13.54
C GLU A 161 2.02 -5.72 -13.46
N ILE A 162 0.75 -5.43 -13.75
CA ILE A 162 -0.32 -6.42 -13.79
C ILE A 162 -0.04 -7.49 -14.84
N LEU A 163 0.37 -7.09 -16.04
CA LEU A 163 0.72 -8.05 -17.11
C LEU A 163 1.86 -8.97 -16.67
N GLY A 164 2.87 -8.47 -15.94
CA GLY A 164 3.93 -9.30 -15.37
C GLY A 164 3.38 -10.39 -14.43
N LEU A 165 2.46 -10.04 -13.53
CA LEU A 165 1.84 -11.01 -12.63
C LEU A 165 0.89 -11.97 -13.36
N VAL A 166 0.14 -11.51 -14.34
CA VAL A 166 -0.74 -12.35 -15.17
C VAL A 166 0.10 -13.35 -15.97
N VAL A 167 1.26 -12.96 -16.47
CA VAL A 167 2.19 -13.88 -17.16
C VAL A 167 2.65 -15.00 -16.22
N ILE A 168 2.91 -14.72 -14.94
CA ILE A 168 3.23 -15.75 -13.94
C ILE A 168 2.08 -16.75 -13.79
N ILE A 169 0.83 -16.26 -13.66
CA ILE A 169 -0.35 -17.13 -13.51
C ILE A 169 -0.54 -18.02 -14.75
N ILE A 170 -0.40 -17.43 -15.94
CA ILE A 170 -0.51 -18.17 -17.22
C ILE A 170 0.63 -19.19 -17.34
N ALA A 171 1.86 -18.79 -16.99
CA ALA A 171 3.01 -19.70 -17.02
C ALA A 171 2.82 -20.87 -16.07
N GLY A 172 2.24 -20.65 -14.87
CA GLY A 172 1.86 -21.72 -13.94
C GLY A 172 0.89 -22.72 -14.54
N TYR A 173 -0.16 -22.20 -15.21
CA TYR A 173 -1.13 -23.06 -15.91
C TYR A 173 -0.50 -23.84 -17.08
N LEU A 174 0.39 -23.23 -17.84
CA LEU A 174 1.04 -23.88 -18.95
C LEU A 174 2.08 -24.91 -18.51
N HIS A 175 2.72 -24.69 -17.34
CA HIS A 175 3.69 -25.61 -16.75
C HIS A 175 2.99 -26.87 -16.19
N GLU A 176 1.87 -26.67 -15.50
CA GLU A 176 1.04 -27.75 -14.94
C GLU A 176 -0.44 -27.38 -15.10
N PRO A 177 -1.12 -27.89 -16.16
CA PRO A 177 -2.51 -27.53 -16.42
C PRO A 177 -3.50 -27.89 -15.30
N GLU A 178 -3.15 -28.86 -14.45
CA GLU A 178 -3.98 -29.27 -13.33
C GLU A 178 -3.68 -28.51 -12.03
N ILE A 179 -2.73 -27.58 -12.02
CA ILE A 179 -2.31 -26.84 -10.82
C ILE A 179 -3.51 -26.22 -10.08
N PHE A 180 -4.47 -25.67 -10.82
CA PHE A 180 -5.65 -25.04 -10.22
C PHE A 180 -6.68 -26.03 -9.65
N ASN A 181 -6.56 -27.33 -9.92
CA ASN A 181 -7.36 -28.35 -9.24
C ASN A 181 -6.93 -28.49 -7.77
N GLN A 182 -5.73 -28.03 -7.44
CA GLN A 182 -5.17 -28.07 -6.09
C GLN A 182 -5.50 -26.82 -5.26
N LEU A 183 -6.29 -25.86 -5.78
CA LEU A 183 -6.69 -24.65 -5.03
C LEU A 183 -7.24 -24.93 -3.61
N PRO A 184 -8.04 -26.01 -3.38
CA PRO A 184 -8.50 -26.31 -2.02
C PRO A 184 -7.37 -26.62 -1.03
N SER A 185 -6.21 -27.10 -1.48
CA SER A 185 -5.06 -27.42 -0.61
C SER A 185 -4.39 -26.17 -0.02
N ALA A 186 -4.63 -24.99 -0.60
CA ALA A 186 -4.12 -23.73 -0.07
C ALA A 186 -4.80 -23.32 1.24
N ILE A 187 -5.94 -23.92 1.59
CA ILE A 187 -6.71 -23.61 2.79
C ILE A 187 -6.37 -24.63 3.88
N PRO A 188 -5.78 -24.20 5.02
CA PRO A 188 -5.46 -25.11 6.10
C PRO A 188 -6.73 -25.67 6.74
N SER A 189 -6.65 -26.90 7.28
CA SER A 189 -7.73 -27.43 8.10
C SER A 189 -7.83 -26.65 9.42
N LEU A 190 -9.03 -26.52 9.96
CA LEU A 190 -9.24 -25.81 11.23
C LEU A 190 -8.61 -26.54 12.44
N ASP A 191 -8.27 -27.80 12.29
CA ASP A 191 -7.61 -28.61 13.32
C ASP A 191 -6.07 -28.46 13.30
N ASP A 192 -5.51 -27.91 12.23
CA ASP A 192 -4.07 -27.66 12.10
C ASP A 192 -3.68 -26.30 12.70
N SER A 193 -3.48 -26.30 14.01
CA SER A 193 -3.10 -25.09 14.75
C SER A 193 -1.76 -24.50 14.29
N ALA A 194 -0.81 -25.33 13.84
CA ALA A 194 0.49 -24.85 13.36
C ALA A 194 0.34 -24.12 12.05
N ALA A 195 -0.41 -24.67 11.08
CA ALA A 195 -0.70 -24.00 9.82
C ALA A 195 -1.49 -22.69 10.03
N LEU A 196 -2.50 -22.70 10.90
CA LEU A 196 -3.26 -21.49 11.23
C LEU A 196 -2.39 -20.40 11.85
N THR A 197 -1.47 -20.77 12.74
CA THR A 197 -0.48 -19.83 13.32
C THR A 197 0.43 -19.27 12.24
N GLY A 198 0.94 -20.10 11.34
CA GLY A 198 1.76 -19.68 10.20
C GLY A 198 1.02 -18.70 9.27
N VAL A 199 -0.23 -19.03 8.91
CA VAL A 199 -1.10 -18.16 8.10
C VAL A 199 -1.34 -16.82 8.79
N PHE A 200 -1.61 -16.82 10.09
CA PHE A 200 -1.79 -15.59 10.85
C PHE A 200 -0.50 -14.74 10.88
N ALA A 201 0.66 -15.34 11.15
CA ALA A 201 1.95 -14.64 11.14
C ALA A 201 2.29 -14.07 9.77
N ALA A 202 2.03 -14.83 8.69
CA ALA A 202 2.23 -14.36 7.31
C ALA A 202 1.21 -13.29 6.90
N SER A 203 0.01 -13.26 7.51
CA SER A 203 -1.02 -12.29 7.13
C SER A 203 -0.65 -10.83 7.45
N LEU A 204 0.21 -10.58 8.44
CA LEU A 204 0.77 -9.24 8.70
C LEU A 204 1.70 -8.79 7.57
N ILE A 205 2.45 -9.73 6.99
CA ILE A 205 3.30 -9.47 5.83
C ILE A 205 2.44 -9.27 4.58
N ALA A 206 1.44 -10.14 4.39
CA ALA A 206 0.47 -10.00 3.31
C ALA A 206 -0.31 -8.68 3.42
N PHE A 207 -0.64 -8.23 4.63
CA PHE A 207 -1.31 -6.96 4.88
C PHE A 207 -0.50 -5.79 4.32
N PHE A 208 0.82 -5.79 4.50
CA PHE A 208 1.70 -4.77 3.89
C PHE A 208 1.50 -4.69 2.37
N ALA A 209 1.34 -5.83 1.70
CA ALA A 209 1.16 -5.86 0.25
C ALA A 209 -0.16 -5.24 -0.23
N PHE A 210 -1.15 -5.08 0.65
CA PHE A 210 -2.42 -4.45 0.35
C PHE A 210 -2.47 -2.96 0.70
N ILE A 211 -1.46 -2.40 1.39
CA ILE A 211 -1.39 -0.96 1.68
C ILE A 211 -1.28 -0.19 0.36
N GLY A 212 -2.02 0.92 0.24
CA GLY A 212 -2.04 1.78 -0.93
C GLY A 212 -3.45 2.02 -1.50
N PHE A 213 -4.44 1.17 -1.24
CA PHE A 213 -5.83 1.46 -1.65
C PHE A 213 -6.39 2.71 -0.95
N ASP A 214 -5.92 3.00 0.24
CA ASP A 214 -6.22 4.18 1.05
C ASP A 214 -5.75 5.47 0.38
N ASP A 215 -4.66 5.43 -0.37
CA ASP A 215 -4.16 6.58 -1.12
C ASP A 215 -5.10 7.03 -2.24
N VAL A 216 -5.97 6.15 -2.73
CA VAL A 216 -6.99 6.48 -3.73
C VAL A 216 -7.89 7.63 -3.25
N VAL A 217 -8.18 7.71 -1.93
CA VAL A 217 -9.06 8.77 -1.39
C VAL A 217 -8.44 10.17 -1.53
N ASN A 218 -7.12 10.28 -1.65
CA ASN A 218 -6.43 11.55 -1.84
C ASN A 218 -6.71 12.19 -3.22
N LEU A 219 -7.23 11.41 -4.20
CA LEU A 219 -7.63 11.88 -5.52
C LEU A 219 -9.12 12.27 -5.61
N VAL A 220 -9.84 12.30 -4.51
CA VAL A 220 -11.29 12.57 -4.48
C VAL A 220 -11.67 13.89 -5.13
N GLU A 221 -10.85 14.93 -4.97
CA GLU A 221 -11.11 16.27 -5.52
C GLU A 221 -10.90 16.33 -7.04
N GLU A 222 -10.06 15.46 -7.60
CA GLU A 222 -9.77 15.34 -9.03
C GLU A 222 -10.67 14.31 -9.74
N THR A 223 -11.51 13.59 -8.99
CA THR A 223 -12.32 12.49 -9.50
C THR A 223 -13.67 12.97 -10.02
N HIS A 224 -14.08 12.46 -11.20
CA HIS A 224 -15.42 12.65 -11.73
C HIS A 224 -16.44 11.88 -10.88
N ASN A 225 -17.52 12.55 -10.47
CA ASN A 225 -18.60 11.96 -9.69
C ASN A 225 -18.10 11.12 -8.50
N PRO A 226 -17.32 11.73 -7.57
CA PRO A 226 -16.60 11.00 -6.53
C PRO A 226 -17.51 10.13 -5.65
N LYS A 227 -18.77 10.53 -5.43
CA LYS A 227 -19.75 9.79 -4.64
C LYS A 227 -19.96 8.35 -5.13
N HIS A 228 -19.84 8.10 -6.44
CA HIS A 228 -19.97 6.78 -7.05
C HIS A 228 -18.61 6.19 -7.44
N THR A 229 -17.74 7.01 -8.00
CA THR A 229 -16.46 6.55 -8.56
C THR A 229 -15.51 6.05 -7.46
N MET A 230 -15.43 6.75 -6.32
CA MET A 230 -14.53 6.37 -5.23
C MET A 230 -14.84 5.01 -4.61
N PRO A 231 -16.08 4.72 -4.17
CA PRO A 231 -16.41 3.42 -3.60
C PRO A 231 -16.14 2.26 -4.56
N TRP A 232 -16.53 2.42 -5.83
CA TRP A 232 -16.27 1.38 -6.83
C TRP A 232 -14.79 1.19 -7.13
N ALA A 233 -14.01 2.27 -7.19
CA ALA A 233 -12.57 2.16 -7.40
C ALA A 233 -11.90 1.39 -6.26
N ILE A 234 -12.23 1.70 -5.01
CA ILE A 234 -11.70 1.00 -3.83
C ILE A 234 -12.07 -0.49 -3.87
N VAL A 235 -13.35 -0.82 -4.08
CA VAL A 235 -13.81 -2.21 -4.10
C VAL A 235 -13.19 -3.00 -5.26
N ILE A 236 -13.20 -2.46 -6.48
CA ILE A 236 -12.66 -3.13 -7.66
C ILE A 236 -11.15 -3.36 -7.48
N SER A 237 -10.42 -2.36 -7.01
CA SER A 237 -8.97 -2.48 -6.77
C SER A 237 -8.68 -3.57 -5.73
N LEU A 238 -9.37 -3.56 -4.59
CA LEU A 238 -9.17 -4.56 -3.54
C LEU A 238 -9.46 -5.98 -4.02
N VAL A 239 -10.59 -6.18 -4.73
CA VAL A 239 -10.96 -7.50 -5.27
C VAL A 239 -9.95 -7.97 -6.31
N ALA A 240 -9.57 -7.10 -7.26
CA ALA A 240 -8.62 -7.45 -8.31
C ALA A 240 -7.25 -7.82 -7.73
N VAL A 241 -6.74 -7.02 -6.78
CA VAL A 241 -5.47 -7.31 -6.09
C VAL A 241 -5.56 -8.63 -5.33
N THR A 242 -6.66 -8.86 -4.59
CA THR A 242 -6.85 -10.11 -3.84
C THR A 242 -6.77 -11.33 -4.74
N VAL A 243 -7.46 -11.30 -5.89
CA VAL A 243 -7.45 -12.42 -6.86
C VAL A 243 -6.05 -12.62 -7.44
N ILE A 244 -5.40 -11.53 -7.88
CA ILE A 244 -4.06 -11.63 -8.48
C ILE A 244 -3.05 -12.17 -7.45
N TYR A 245 -3.05 -11.62 -6.24
CA TYR A 245 -2.10 -12.01 -5.20
C TYR A 245 -2.30 -13.46 -4.77
N PHE A 246 -3.55 -13.86 -4.53
CA PHE A 246 -3.87 -15.23 -4.19
C PHE A 246 -3.35 -16.22 -5.26
N LEU A 247 -3.64 -15.95 -6.53
CA LEU A 247 -3.23 -16.82 -7.64
C LEU A 247 -1.71 -16.83 -7.82
N VAL A 248 -1.03 -15.70 -7.75
CA VAL A 248 0.43 -15.63 -7.89
C VAL A 248 1.13 -16.36 -6.76
N VAL A 249 0.68 -16.12 -5.51
CA VAL A 249 1.26 -16.81 -4.33
C VAL A 249 0.98 -18.29 -4.38
N PHE A 250 -0.21 -18.70 -4.82
CA PHE A 250 -0.57 -20.09 -5.01
C PHE A 250 0.35 -20.78 -6.02
N VAL A 251 0.49 -20.22 -7.22
CA VAL A 251 1.42 -20.75 -8.23
C VAL A 251 2.85 -20.84 -7.68
N ALA A 252 3.26 -19.84 -6.91
CA ALA A 252 4.62 -19.80 -6.38
C ALA A 252 4.91 -20.95 -5.42
N VAL A 253 4.05 -21.17 -4.42
CA VAL A 253 4.28 -22.24 -3.41
C VAL A 253 4.05 -23.64 -3.96
N GLN A 254 3.26 -23.79 -5.03
CA GLN A 254 3.09 -25.07 -5.72
C GLN A 254 4.28 -25.40 -6.65
N THR A 255 5.02 -24.39 -7.11
CA THR A 255 6.10 -24.57 -8.10
C THR A 255 7.49 -24.58 -7.45
N VAL A 256 7.71 -23.76 -6.43
CA VAL A 256 8.99 -23.56 -5.78
C VAL A 256 8.87 -23.89 -4.30
N PRO A 257 9.75 -24.72 -3.72
CA PRO A 257 9.76 -24.97 -2.28
C PRO A 257 9.83 -23.69 -1.46
N SER A 258 9.04 -23.62 -0.38
CA SER A 258 8.88 -22.40 0.43
C SER A 258 10.21 -21.90 1.01
N ASP A 259 11.15 -22.82 1.36
CA ASP A 259 12.47 -22.47 1.86
C ASP A 259 13.41 -21.89 0.77
N GLU A 260 13.19 -22.24 -0.50
CA GLU A 260 13.91 -21.68 -1.64
C GLU A 260 13.37 -20.27 -1.98
N LEU A 261 12.03 -20.10 -1.96
CA LEU A 261 11.40 -18.79 -2.12
C LEU A 261 11.85 -17.80 -1.03
N ALA A 262 11.92 -18.27 0.21
CA ALA A 262 12.35 -17.46 1.37
C ALA A 262 13.78 -16.96 1.25
N LYS A 263 14.67 -17.73 0.68
CA LYS A 263 16.09 -17.36 0.49
C LYS A 263 16.33 -16.49 -0.75
N SER A 264 15.34 -16.40 -1.65
CA SER A 264 15.50 -15.64 -2.89
C SER A 264 15.39 -14.14 -2.66
N SER A 265 16.38 -13.39 -3.14
CA SER A 265 16.31 -11.92 -3.18
C SER A 265 15.42 -11.39 -4.32
N ALA A 266 14.99 -12.26 -5.25
CA ALA A 266 14.13 -11.93 -6.39
C ALA A 266 13.11 -13.06 -6.64
N PRO A 267 12.16 -13.31 -5.70
CA PRO A 267 11.32 -14.50 -5.70
C PRO A 267 10.44 -14.65 -6.94
N ILE A 268 9.91 -13.57 -7.51
CA ILE A 268 9.12 -13.62 -8.76
C ILE A 268 10.01 -13.93 -9.97
N GLY A 269 11.26 -13.44 -9.98
CA GLY A 269 12.24 -13.80 -11.01
C GLY A 269 12.58 -15.30 -10.97
N LEU A 270 12.85 -15.84 -9.78
CA LEU A 270 13.07 -17.27 -9.56
C LEU A 270 11.89 -18.11 -10.02
N LEU A 271 10.67 -17.72 -9.64
CA LEU A 271 9.43 -18.39 -10.04
C LEU A 271 9.27 -18.41 -11.56
N PHE A 272 9.47 -17.28 -12.23
CA PHE A 272 9.37 -17.18 -13.68
C PHE A 272 10.36 -18.10 -14.40
N GLU A 273 11.62 -18.11 -13.96
CA GLU A 273 12.65 -18.99 -14.51
C GLU A 273 12.30 -20.47 -14.30
N ARG A 274 11.79 -20.85 -13.13
CA ARG A 274 11.39 -22.22 -12.80
C ARG A 274 10.21 -22.68 -13.69
N LEU A 275 9.22 -21.79 -13.93
CA LEU A 275 8.04 -22.11 -14.75
C LEU A 275 8.34 -22.22 -16.24
N THR A 276 9.23 -21.36 -16.75
CA THR A 276 9.38 -21.17 -18.19
C THR A 276 10.71 -21.67 -18.76
N GLY A 277 11.75 -21.82 -17.91
CA GLY A 277 13.12 -22.07 -18.36
C GLY A 277 13.75 -20.88 -19.08
N ILE A 278 13.09 -19.71 -19.11
CA ILE A 278 13.56 -18.50 -19.78
C ILE A 278 14.25 -17.58 -18.77
N SER A 279 15.25 -16.81 -19.22
CA SER A 279 15.93 -15.82 -18.37
C SER A 279 14.91 -14.89 -17.69
N PRO A 280 15.02 -14.67 -16.36
CA PRO A 280 14.09 -13.84 -15.59
C PRO A 280 14.27 -12.33 -15.82
N LEU A 281 15.18 -11.91 -16.70
CA LEU A 281 15.56 -10.50 -16.87
C LEU A 281 14.35 -9.60 -17.14
N GLY A 282 13.41 -10.03 -17.99
CA GLY A 282 12.23 -9.23 -18.31
C GLY A 282 11.35 -8.96 -17.08
N ILE A 283 11.01 -10.00 -16.33
CA ILE A 283 10.18 -9.86 -15.12
C ILE A 283 10.94 -9.14 -14.00
N THR A 284 12.26 -9.32 -13.92
CA THR A 284 13.13 -8.60 -12.99
C THR A 284 13.12 -7.09 -13.26
N LEU A 285 13.18 -6.68 -14.52
CA LEU A 285 13.09 -5.25 -14.88
C LEU A 285 11.71 -4.67 -14.52
N ILE A 286 10.63 -5.42 -14.72
CA ILE A 286 9.29 -5.00 -14.29
C ILE A 286 9.26 -4.81 -12.77
N ALA A 287 9.80 -5.76 -12.00
CA ALA A 287 9.86 -5.67 -10.54
C ALA A 287 10.68 -4.47 -10.05
N ILE A 288 11.81 -4.16 -10.71
CA ILE A 288 12.64 -2.99 -10.39
C ILE A 288 11.83 -1.70 -10.63
N VAL A 289 11.18 -1.57 -11.78
CA VAL A 289 10.40 -0.37 -12.10
C VAL A 289 9.23 -0.19 -11.12
N ALA A 290 8.49 -1.26 -10.83
CA ALA A 290 7.39 -1.26 -9.87
C ALA A 290 7.84 -0.81 -8.47
N THR A 291 8.94 -1.37 -7.99
CA THR A 291 9.48 -1.03 -6.67
C THR A 291 10.06 0.37 -6.60
N LEU A 292 10.77 0.85 -7.63
CA LEU A 292 11.26 2.23 -7.69
C LEU A 292 10.11 3.25 -7.67
N ASN A 293 9.02 2.96 -8.39
CA ASN A 293 7.81 3.78 -8.35
C ASN A 293 7.24 3.86 -6.93
N GLY A 294 7.15 2.74 -6.21
CA GLY A 294 6.73 2.71 -4.82
C GLY A 294 7.60 3.59 -3.90
N VAL A 295 8.95 3.49 -4.01
CA VAL A 295 9.86 4.32 -3.18
C VAL A 295 9.63 5.81 -3.39
N VAL A 296 9.49 6.27 -4.63
CA VAL A 296 9.30 7.71 -4.88
C VAL A 296 7.94 8.20 -4.38
N ILE A 297 6.89 7.38 -4.52
CA ILE A 297 5.54 7.71 -4.02
C ILE A 297 5.59 7.88 -2.50
N GLU A 298 6.20 6.95 -1.77
CA GLU A 298 6.32 7.02 -0.31
C GLU A 298 7.07 8.28 0.16
N ILE A 299 8.17 8.65 -0.50
CA ILE A 299 8.91 9.89 -0.17
C ILE A 299 8.04 11.12 -0.42
N VAL A 300 7.35 11.18 -1.55
CA VAL A 300 6.48 12.31 -1.93
C VAL A 300 5.33 12.44 -0.94
N MET A 301 4.65 11.32 -0.64
CA MET A 301 3.50 11.30 0.27
C MET A 301 3.89 11.72 1.69
N ALA A 302 4.90 11.09 2.28
CA ALA A 302 5.39 11.44 3.61
C ALA A 302 5.81 12.91 3.72
N SER A 303 6.50 13.44 2.70
CA SER A 303 6.93 14.85 2.68
C SER A 303 5.76 15.82 2.57
N ARG A 304 4.69 15.48 1.84
CA ARG A 304 3.46 16.30 1.74
C ARG A 304 2.67 16.32 3.04
N VAL A 305 2.58 15.19 3.74
CA VAL A 305 1.92 15.14 5.07
C VAL A 305 2.69 16.00 6.07
N ILE A 306 4.02 15.90 6.14
CA ILE A 306 4.85 16.79 6.98
C ILE A 306 4.63 18.26 6.63
N TYR A 307 4.60 18.60 5.35
CA TYR A 307 4.33 19.96 4.89
C TYR A 307 2.96 20.45 5.37
N GLY A 308 1.92 19.62 5.25
CA GLY A 308 0.56 19.93 5.71
C GLY A 308 0.49 20.17 7.22
N LEU A 309 1.12 19.30 8.01
CA LEU A 309 1.22 19.45 9.47
C LEU A 309 1.99 20.72 9.86
N GLY A 310 3.05 21.06 9.12
CA GLY A 310 3.80 22.29 9.33
C GLY A 310 2.97 23.55 9.01
N LYS A 311 2.14 23.53 7.97
CA LYS A 311 1.21 24.63 7.64
C LYS A 311 0.15 24.87 8.72
N LYS A 312 -0.34 23.79 9.34
CA LYS A 312 -1.30 23.85 10.45
C LYS A 312 -0.65 24.27 11.78
N GLY A 313 0.68 24.50 11.82
CA GLY A 313 1.42 24.91 13.01
C GLY A 313 1.75 23.77 13.97
N HIS A 314 1.49 22.51 13.60
CA HIS A 314 1.83 21.34 14.40
C HIS A 314 3.32 20.96 14.35
N LEU A 315 4.04 21.37 13.30
CA LEU A 315 5.46 21.16 13.11
C LEU A 315 6.19 22.46 12.81
N PRO A 316 7.54 22.51 13.00
CA PRO A 316 8.32 23.71 12.70
C PRO A 316 8.08 24.25 11.28
N GLY A 317 7.80 25.53 11.14
CA GLY A 317 7.47 26.17 9.85
C GLY A 317 8.56 26.08 8.77
N ARG A 318 9.79 25.63 9.12
CA ARG A 318 10.84 25.33 8.14
C ARG A 318 10.47 24.12 7.28
N LEU A 319 9.69 23.18 7.80
CA LEU A 319 9.25 21.97 7.10
C LEU A 319 8.09 22.25 6.12
N SER A 320 7.37 23.35 6.32
CA SER A 320 6.30 23.80 5.41
C SER A 320 6.77 24.80 4.34
N ARG A 321 8.08 25.07 4.21
CA ARG A 321 8.60 25.94 3.17
C ARG A 321 8.67 25.21 1.83
N VAL A 322 8.02 25.79 0.82
CA VAL A 322 8.08 25.32 -0.57
C VAL A 322 9.27 26.00 -1.27
N ASN A 323 10.09 25.20 -1.93
CA ASN A 323 11.18 25.70 -2.76
C ASN A 323 10.60 26.36 -4.03
N PRO A 324 10.92 27.63 -4.33
CA PRO A 324 10.31 28.33 -5.48
C PRO A 324 10.70 27.77 -6.85
N LYS A 325 11.83 27.07 -6.96
CA LYS A 325 12.30 26.48 -8.23
C LYS A 325 11.66 25.12 -8.50
N THR A 326 11.61 24.25 -7.50
CA THR A 326 11.11 22.88 -7.64
C THR A 326 9.63 22.74 -7.29
N GLN A 327 9.05 23.76 -6.62
CA GLN A 327 7.68 23.76 -6.10
C GLN A 327 7.39 22.56 -5.16
N THR A 328 8.43 22.09 -4.44
CA THR A 328 8.35 20.97 -3.50
C THR A 328 8.72 21.42 -2.08
N PRO A 329 8.26 20.72 -1.04
CA PRO A 329 8.67 20.96 0.34
C PRO A 329 10.06 20.33 0.61
N LEU A 330 11.10 20.91 0.01
CA LEU A 330 12.45 20.33 -0.05
C LEU A 330 13.00 19.90 1.32
N ASN A 331 12.76 20.69 2.39
CA ASN A 331 13.24 20.34 3.73
C ASN A 331 12.57 19.09 4.28
N ALA A 332 11.26 18.90 4.03
CA ALA A 332 10.54 17.71 4.41
C ALA A 332 11.03 16.50 3.58
N THR A 333 11.22 16.67 2.27
CA THR A 333 11.73 15.61 1.38
C THR A 333 13.13 15.14 1.82
N ILE A 334 14.04 16.05 2.15
CA ILE A 334 15.38 15.72 2.66
C ILE A 334 15.28 14.95 3.97
N LEU A 335 14.45 15.42 4.91
CA LEU A 335 14.26 14.77 6.21
C LEU A 335 13.78 13.32 6.03
N ILE A 336 12.75 13.11 5.21
CA ILE A 336 12.21 11.78 4.91
C ILE A 336 13.26 10.90 4.25
N THR A 337 13.98 11.41 3.24
CA THR A 337 15.03 10.66 2.55
C THR A 337 16.14 10.20 3.51
N ILE A 338 16.56 11.05 4.46
CA ILE A 338 17.58 10.70 5.47
C ILE A 338 17.05 9.61 6.41
N ILE A 339 15.82 9.75 6.93
CA ILE A 339 15.23 8.75 7.84
C ILE A 339 15.05 7.42 7.10
N MET A 340 14.53 7.46 5.87
CA MET A 340 14.37 6.27 5.02
C MET A 340 15.71 5.58 4.76
N LEU A 341 16.77 6.34 4.44
CA LEU A 341 18.12 5.82 4.24
C LEU A 341 18.65 5.14 5.50
N ALA A 342 18.52 5.78 6.65
CA ALA A 342 18.95 5.20 7.92
C ALA A 342 18.18 3.90 8.21
N SER A 343 16.86 3.90 8.01
CA SER A 343 16.02 2.72 8.20
C SER A 343 16.40 1.58 7.24
N GLY A 344 16.59 1.88 5.96
CA GLY A 344 16.94 0.87 4.94
C GLY A 344 18.31 0.26 5.11
N LEU A 345 19.24 0.96 5.77
CA LEU A 345 20.61 0.45 6.02
C LEU A 345 20.77 -0.25 7.37
N LEU A 346 19.95 0.09 8.38
CA LEU A 346 20.15 -0.33 9.76
C LEU A 346 19.08 -1.30 10.27
N VAL A 347 17.93 -1.37 9.61
CA VAL A 347 16.77 -2.12 10.10
C VAL A 347 16.46 -3.29 9.18
N PRO A 348 16.24 -4.52 9.72
CA PRO A 348 15.88 -5.67 8.91
C PRO A 348 14.53 -5.49 8.19
N LEU A 349 14.42 -6.06 6.98
CA LEU A 349 13.23 -5.99 6.13
C LEU A 349 11.95 -6.44 6.87
N ASP A 350 11.99 -7.58 7.52
CA ASP A 350 10.85 -8.16 8.23
C ASP A 350 10.31 -7.23 9.32
N PHE A 351 11.22 -6.56 10.07
CA PHE A 351 10.83 -5.58 11.09
C PHE A 351 10.18 -4.34 10.47
N LEU A 352 10.72 -3.82 9.35
CA LEU A 352 10.14 -2.66 8.65
C LEU A 352 8.73 -2.98 8.15
N VAL A 353 8.54 -4.12 7.51
CA VAL A 353 7.26 -4.58 6.96
C VAL A 353 6.23 -4.81 8.07
N THR A 354 6.61 -5.54 9.12
CA THR A 354 5.71 -5.83 10.24
C THR A 354 5.32 -4.55 10.98
N THR A 355 6.28 -3.65 11.24
CA THR A 355 6.01 -2.38 11.92
C THR A 355 5.12 -1.46 11.08
N THR A 356 5.35 -1.37 9.77
CA THR A 356 4.46 -0.63 8.86
C THR A 356 3.04 -1.16 8.94
N SER A 357 2.87 -2.49 8.81
CA SER A 357 1.55 -3.14 8.89
C SER A 357 0.86 -2.86 10.22
N GLN A 358 1.58 -2.93 11.35
CA GLN A 358 1.02 -2.65 12.66
C GLN A 358 0.56 -1.20 12.80
N ILE A 359 1.34 -0.23 12.31
CA ILE A 359 0.98 1.18 12.36
C ILE A 359 -0.27 1.44 11.49
N ILE A 360 -0.29 0.94 10.27
CA ILE A 360 -1.42 1.12 9.37
C ILE A 360 -2.68 0.40 9.90
N LEU A 361 -2.54 -0.79 10.50
CA LEU A 361 -3.66 -1.46 11.20
C LEU A 361 -4.23 -0.59 12.32
N ALA A 362 -3.37 0.08 13.10
CA ALA A 362 -3.81 0.99 14.15
C ALA A 362 -4.55 2.21 13.56
N VAL A 363 -4.02 2.80 12.47
CA VAL A 363 -4.67 3.92 11.76
C VAL A 363 -6.01 3.48 11.17
N PHE A 364 -6.07 2.33 10.50
CA PHE A 364 -7.32 1.80 9.94
C PHE A 364 -8.34 1.46 11.02
N GLY A 365 -7.90 0.88 12.13
CA GLY A 365 -8.73 0.67 13.30
C GLY A 365 -9.33 1.98 13.83
N LEU A 366 -8.52 3.04 13.85
CA LEU A 366 -8.96 4.37 14.27
C LEU A 366 -9.94 5.01 13.25
N VAL A 367 -9.73 4.84 11.95
CA VAL A 367 -10.68 5.28 10.89
C VAL A 367 -11.99 4.52 10.99
N ASN A 368 -11.94 3.19 11.19
CA ASN A 368 -13.15 2.40 11.43
C ASN A 368 -13.90 2.89 12.68
N LEU A 369 -13.20 3.13 13.79
CA LEU A 369 -13.78 3.69 15.02
C LEU A 369 -14.38 5.08 14.78
N ALA A 370 -13.70 5.92 14.00
CA ALA A 370 -14.19 7.23 13.60
C ALA A 370 -15.54 7.13 12.88
N LEU A 371 -15.69 6.17 11.96
CA LEU A 371 -16.99 5.96 11.28
C LEU A 371 -18.08 5.46 12.24
N VAL A 372 -17.74 4.58 13.18
CA VAL A 372 -18.69 4.17 14.25
C VAL A 372 -19.17 5.38 15.03
N VAL A 373 -18.27 6.26 15.47
CA VAL A 373 -18.61 7.48 16.23
C VAL A 373 -19.51 8.41 15.40
N VAL A 374 -19.16 8.69 14.15
CA VAL A 374 -19.95 9.54 13.24
C VAL A 374 -21.37 8.98 13.04
N LYS A 375 -21.50 7.64 12.88
CA LYS A 375 -22.80 6.98 12.74
C LYS A 375 -23.63 7.00 14.03
N LEU A 376 -23.00 6.77 15.19
CA LEU A 376 -23.69 6.81 16.50
C LEU A 376 -24.15 8.23 16.87
N ARG A 377 -23.38 9.25 16.45
CA ARG A 377 -23.73 10.66 16.65
C ARG A 377 -24.93 11.08 15.78
N GLY A 378 -25.25 10.29 14.74
CA GLY A 378 -26.35 10.59 13.82
C GLY A 378 -26.03 11.73 12.86
N ASP A 379 -24.76 11.94 12.51
CA ASP A 379 -24.35 12.98 11.60
C ASP A 379 -25.05 12.82 10.23
N PRO A 380 -25.49 13.93 9.62
CA PRO A 380 -26.26 13.87 8.38
C PRO A 380 -25.47 13.17 7.27
N VAL A 381 -26.16 12.31 6.54
CA VAL A 381 -25.62 11.59 5.39
C VAL A 381 -25.93 12.40 4.13
N PRO A 382 -24.93 12.86 3.36
CA PRO A 382 -25.19 13.52 2.09
C PRO A 382 -25.94 12.60 1.12
N GLU A 383 -26.87 13.17 0.35
CA GLU A 383 -27.67 12.39 -0.60
C GLU A 383 -26.81 11.73 -1.68
N GLY A 384 -27.12 10.47 -1.99
CA GLY A 384 -26.52 9.72 -3.10
C GLY A 384 -25.08 9.27 -2.85
N ILE A 385 -24.62 9.19 -1.60
CA ILE A 385 -23.33 8.57 -1.27
C ILE A 385 -23.49 7.08 -0.97
N PHE A 386 -22.37 6.34 -1.14
CA PHE A 386 -22.27 4.98 -0.64
C PHE A 386 -22.25 4.96 0.88
N THR A 387 -23.02 4.06 1.48
CA THR A 387 -23.07 3.87 2.94
C THR A 387 -23.02 2.40 3.29
N VAL A 388 -22.41 2.07 4.40
CA VAL A 388 -22.36 0.70 4.93
C VAL A 388 -23.11 0.59 6.26
N PRO A 389 -23.66 -0.57 6.61
CA PRO A 389 -24.22 -0.81 7.95
C PRO A 389 -23.15 -0.58 9.03
N ILE A 390 -23.57 -0.09 10.21
CA ILE A 390 -22.64 0.19 11.32
C ILE A 390 -21.85 -1.05 11.78
N ILE A 391 -22.36 -2.24 11.52
CA ILE A 391 -21.66 -3.49 11.84
C ILE A 391 -20.34 -3.62 11.07
N MET A 392 -20.23 -3.08 9.85
CA MET A 392 -19.02 -3.13 9.03
C MET A 392 -17.83 -2.44 9.70
N PRO A 393 -17.91 -1.14 10.07
CA PRO A 393 -16.79 -0.52 10.77
C PRO A 393 -16.55 -1.10 12.16
N ILE A 394 -17.57 -1.65 12.86
CA ILE A 394 -17.35 -2.36 14.14
C ILE A 394 -16.50 -3.61 13.92
N ILE A 395 -16.80 -4.43 12.92
CA ILE A 395 -15.97 -5.60 12.56
C ILE A 395 -14.58 -5.12 12.13
N GLY A 396 -14.48 -4.01 11.39
CA GLY A 396 -13.20 -3.41 11.02
C GLY A 396 -12.33 -3.06 12.24
N VAL A 397 -12.90 -2.46 13.30
CA VAL A 397 -12.18 -2.20 14.55
C VAL A 397 -11.71 -3.51 15.19
N ILE A 398 -12.60 -4.52 15.28
CA ILE A 398 -12.30 -5.81 15.93
C ILE A 398 -11.20 -6.55 15.16
N THR A 399 -11.29 -6.63 13.83
CA THR A 399 -10.32 -7.35 13.01
C THR A 399 -8.96 -6.65 12.98
N CYS A 400 -8.91 -5.33 12.90
CA CYS A 400 -7.67 -4.56 13.02
C CYS A 400 -7.03 -4.76 14.40
N ALA A 401 -7.81 -4.68 15.48
CA ALA A 401 -7.33 -4.93 16.83
C ALA A 401 -6.83 -6.37 17.00
N PHE A 402 -7.56 -7.36 16.47
CA PHE A 402 -7.14 -8.77 16.51
C PHE A 402 -5.81 -8.98 15.78
N MET A 403 -5.64 -8.43 14.58
CA MET A 403 -4.37 -8.52 13.84
C MET A 403 -3.23 -7.79 14.56
N LEU A 404 -3.51 -6.67 15.24
CA LEU A 404 -2.51 -5.89 15.95
C LEU A 404 -2.05 -6.58 17.25
N ILE A 405 -2.98 -7.17 17.99
CA ILE A 405 -2.73 -7.74 19.33
C ILE A 405 -2.39 -9.24 19.25
N GLY A 406 -2.91 -9.95 18.25
CA GLY A 406 -2.76 -11.39 18.07
C GLY A 406 -1.32 -11.90 18.15
N PRO A 407 -0.31 -11.25 17.54
CA PRO A 407 1.07 -11.69 17.64
C PRO A 407 1.62 -11.80 19.06
N PHE A 408 1.09 -11.04 20.02
CA PHE A 408 1.49 -11.13 21.42
C PHE A 408 0.97 -12.37 22.16
N PHE A 409 -0.02 -13.06 21.58
CA PHE A 409 -0.60 -14.28 22.16
C PHE A 409 -0.18 -15.56 21.46
N ILE A 410 0.43 -15.43 20.27
CA ILE A 410 0.81 -16.57 19.40
C ILE A 410 2.33 -16.80 19.42
N GLY A 411 3.11 -15.79 19.92
CA GLY A 411 4.56 -15.81 20.00
C GLY A 411 5.13 -16.67 21.13
#